data_301559a086b554c0a65332400cd4d289
#
_entry.id   301559a086b554c0a65332400cd4d289
#
_cell.length_a   1.000
_cell.length_b   1.000
_cell.length_c   1.000
_cell.angle_alpha   90.00
_cell.angle_beta   90.00
_cell.angle_gamma   90.00
#
_symmetry.space_group_name_H-M   'P 1'
#
loop_
_entity.id
_entity.type
_entity.pdbx_description
1 polymer ?
#
loop_
_entity_poly.entity_id
_entity_poly.type
_entity_poly.pdbx_seq_one_letter_code
_entity_poly.pdbx_strand_id
1 'polypeptide(L)'
;MMKTQKSFSGQSTTGILYLVATPIGNLEDMTIRAIRMMKEADYIAAEDTRNTKKLCNYFEIDTPLISYHEHNLEYGGDKLLELLRAGKNIALVSDAGLPCISDPGADIVAKAVAENLSVVPVPGANAALSALISSGLSTLSFTFHGFLPRQKKDRKAALEAIQYHKETMIFYEAPHRLKDTLRDAQQILGSSRQVVLAREVTKKFEEFVRGTLDEAVIWAENEEIRGEFVLVFAGSTEENPIDSEKWW
;
A
#
# COMPACT_ATOMS: atom_id res chain seq x y z
N MET A 1 20.82 -4.38 21.98
CA MET A 1 21.05 -2.91 22.18
C MET A 1 20.14 -2.17 21.21
N MET A 2 19.45 -1.11 21.65
CA MET A 2 18.60 -0.30 20.76
C MET A 2 19.46 0.44 19.75
N LYS A 3 19.01 0.49 18.48
CA LYS A 3 19.65 1.26 17.41
C LYS A 3 18.91 2.60 17.26
N THR A 4 19.64 3.69 17.10
CA THR A 4 19.05 5.03 16.94
C THR A 4 19.53 5.64 15.64
N GLN A 5 18.59 6.10 14.81
CA GLN A 5 18.86 6.88 13.60
C GLN A 5 18.41 8.32 13.82
N LYS A 6 19.25 9.28 13.45
CA LYS A 6 18.89 10.70 13.35
C LYS A 6 19.01 11.12 11.89
N SER A 7 17.91 11.23 11.19
CA SER A 7 17.86 11.40 9.73
C SER A 7 18.53 12.67 9.19
N PHE A 8 18.77 13.68 10.04
CA PHE A 8 19.29 14.99 9.64
C PHE A 8 20.46 15.47 10.52
N SER A 9 21.17 14.56 11.16
CA SER A 9 22.25 14.87 12.09
C SER A 9 23.62 14.72 11.43
N GLY A 10 24.07 15.72 10.68
CA GLY A 10 25.47 15.87 10.28
C GLY A 10 25.92 14.98 9.10
N GLN A 11 27.23 14.99 8.83
CA GLN A 11 27.82 14.25 7.72
C GLN A 11 27.80 12.74 8.01
N SER A 12 26.95 12.00 7.28
CA SER A 12 27.06 10.53 7.20
C SER A 12 28.10 10.17 6.15
N THR A 13 28.94 9.18 6.44
CA THR A 13 29.84 8.58 5.45
C THR A 13 29.12 7.60 4.52
N THR A 14 27.90 7.22 4.86
CA THR A 14 27.02 6.36 4.07
C THR A 14 25.88 7.14 3.42
N GLY A 15 25.33 6.61 2.34
CA GLY A 15 24.17 7.16 1.68
C GLY A 15 22.87 6.93 2.47
N ILE A 16 21.80 7.57 2.00
CA ILE A 16 20.45 7.51 2.57
C ILE A 16 19.53 6.81 1.58
N LEU A 17 18.74 5.87 2.09
CA LEU A 17 17.62 5.27 1.36
C LEU A 17 16.35 6.07 1.64
N TYR A 18 15.89 6.86 0.68
CA TYR A 18 14.62 7.58 0.74
C TYR A 18 13.51 6.68 0.21
N LEU A 19 12.47 6.47 1.00
CA LEU A 19 11.24 5.78 0.57
C LEU A 19 10.26 6.83 0.08
N VAL A 20 10.14 7.00 -1.23
CA VAL A 20 9.44 8.13 -1.82
C VAL A 20 8.10 7.68 -2.38
N ALA A 21 7.01 8.25 -1.83
CA ALA A 21 5.68 8.04 -2.37
C ALA A 21 5.52 8.71 -3.75
N THR A 22 4.89 8.01 -4.68
CA THR A 22 4.50 8.48 -6.00
C THR A 22 2.99 8.67 -6.10
N PRO A 23 2.47 9.40 -7.09
CA PRO A 23 1.04 9.54 -7.30
C PRO A 23 0.33 8.19 -7.52
N ILE A 24 -0.91 8.09 -7.06
CA ILE A 24 -1.77 6.91 -7.27
C ILE A 24 -2.77 7.08 -8.43
N GLY A 25 -2.54 8.10 -9.27
CA GLY A 25 -3.39 8.37 -10.44
C GLY A 25 -3.58 9.84 -10.75
N ASN A 26 -3.21 10.75 -9.83
CA ASN A 26 -3.23 12.20 -10.03
C ASN A 26 -1.84 12.77 -9.78
N LEU A 27 -1.24 13.36 -10.81
CA LEU A 27 0.12 13.94 -10.73
C LEU A 27 0.22 15.09 -9.72
N GLU A 28 -0.89 15.79 -9.42
CA GLU A 28 -0.93 16.87 -8.43
C GLU A 28 -0.71 16.38 -6.99
N ASP A 29 -0.88 15.07 -6.73
CA ASP A 29 -0.60 14.46 -5.43
C ASP A 29 0.91 14.23 -5.18
N MET A 30 1.77 14.54 -6.15
CA MET A 30 3.21 14.48 -5.96
C MET A 30 3.68 15.59 -5.04
N THR A 31 4.32 15.24 -3.92
CA THR A 31 4.77 16.26 -2.96
C THR A 31 6.03 16.99 -3.46
N ILE A 32 6.14 18.27 -3.12
CA ILE A 32 7.36 19.08 -3.40
C ILE A 32 8.61 18.39 -2.83
N ARG A 33 8.50 17.79 -1.64
CA ARG A 33 9.61 17.07 -1.02
C ARG A 33 9.99 15.81 -1.80
N ALA A 34 9.02 15.07 -2.33
CA ALA A 34 9.26 13.88 -3.15
C ALA A 34 10.04 14.26 -4.42
N ILE A 35 9.59 15.28 -5.14
CA ILE A 35 10.29 15.80 -6.34
C ILE A 35 11.74 16.19 -5.99
N ARG A 36 11.93 16.94 -4.91
CA ARG A 36 13.25 17.37 -4.48
C ARG A 36 14.15 16.18 -4.12
N MET A 37 13.66 15.20 -3.35
CA MET A 37 14.46 14.02 -2.97
C MET A 37 14.83 13.18 -4.18
N MET A 38 13.94 13.04 -5.15
CA MET A 38 14.24 12.32 -6.40
C MET A 38 15.28 13.07 -7.26
N LYS A 39 15.27 14.41 -7.27
CA LYS A 39 16.28 15.22 -7.97
C LYS A 39 17.65 15.21 -7.29
N GLU A 40 17.68 15.19 -5.95
CA GLU A 40 18.91 15.25 -5.14
C GLU A 40 19.55 13.85 -4.96
N ALA A 41 18.82 12.76 -5.20
CA ALA A 41 19.35 11.40 -5.11
C ALA A 41 20.39 11.11 -6.22
N ASP A 42 21.36 10.27 -5.94
CA ASP A 42 22.30 9.77 -6.96
C ASP A 42 21.62 8.80 -7.93
N TYR A 43 20.63 8.04 -7.43
CA TYR A 43 19.85 7.07 -8.20
C TYR A 43 18.41 6.99 -7.73
N ILE A 44 17.50 6.66 -8.65
CA ILE A 44 16.13 6.26 -8.33
C ILE A 44 16.00 4.75 -8.58
N ALA A 45 15.71 4.00 -7.54
CA ALA A 45 15.37 2.58 -7.63
C ALA A 45 13.88 2.44 -7.88
N ALA A 46 13.49 1.84 -9.00
CA ALA A 46 12.11 1.81 -9.49
C ALA A 46 11.66 0.38 -9.83
N GLU A 47 10.40 0.08 -9.55
CA GLU A 47 9.78 -1.19 -9.90
C GLU A 47 9.66 -1.34 -11.42
N ASP A 48 8.97 -0.43 -12.10
CA ASP A 48 9.00 -0.30 -13.56
C ASP A 48 9.66 1.03 -13.96
N THR A 49 10.89 0.92 -14.46
CA THR A 49 11.65 2.10 -14.89
C THR A 49 11.00 2.86 -16.03
N ARG A 50 10.13 2.22 -16.84
CA ARG A 50 9.39 2.87 -17.94
C ARG A 50 8.30 3.78 -17.41
N ASN A 51 7.56 3.35 -16.38
CA ASN A 51 6.53 4.14 -15.71
C ASN A 51 7.17 5.29 -14.93
N THR A 52 8.20 4.99 -14.14
CA THR A 52 8.96 6.00 -13.39
C THR A 52 9.59 7.04 -14.33
N LYS A 53 10.09 6.63 -15.53
CA LYS A 53 10.64 7.60 -16.49
C LYS A 53 9.61 8.61 -17.00
N LYS A 54 8.34 8.20 -17.19
CA LYS A 54 7.26 9.14 -17.54
C LYS A 54 7.04 10.17 -16.44
N LEU A 55 7.01 9.72 -15.17
CA LEU A 55 6.89 10.59 -14.00
C LEU A 55 8.08 11.57 -13.92
N CYS A 56 9.30 11.05 -14.05
CA CYS A 56 10.53 11.85 -14.05
C CYS A 56 10.52 12.92 -15.16
N ASN A 57 10.11 12.57 -16.37
CA ASN A 57 10.01 13.52 -17.48
C ASN A 57 9.01 14.64 -17.19
N TYR A 58 7.86 14.31 -16.57
CA TYR A 58 6.84 15.30 -16.24
C TYR A 58 7.33 16.32 -15.21
N PHE A 59 8.12 15.89 -14.21
CA PHE A 59 8.65 16.76 -13.15
C PHE A 59 10.08 17.25 -13.40
N GLU A 60 10.61 17.03 -14.59
CA GLU A 60 11.97 17.44 -14.97
C GLU A 60 13.03 16.87 -14.00
N ILE A 61 12.98 15.55 -13.77
CA ILE A 61 13.93 14.80 -12.93
C ILE A 61 14.85 14.01 -13.84
N ASP A 62 16.15 14.33 -13.82
CA ASP A 62 17.16 13.70 -14.68
C ASP A 62 17.96 12.58 -13.98
N THR A 63 17.64 12.28 -12.72
CA THR A 63 18.31 11.29 -11.91
C THR A 63 18.28 9.91 -12.57
N PRO A 64 19.42 9.17 -12.65
CA PRO A 64 19.50 7.85 -13.25
C PRO A 64 18.58 6.83 -12.56
N LEU A 65 17.92 5.98 -13.36
CA LEU A 65 17.02 4.93 -12.88
C LEU A 65 17.77 3.60 -12.74
N ILE A 66 17.48 2.86 -11.66
CA ILE A 66 17.92 1.47 -11.44
C ILE A 66 16.65 0.63 -11.29
N SER A 67 16.59 -0.51 -11.97
CA SER A 67 15.49 -1.47 -11.83
C SER A 67 15.58 -2.22 -10.51
N TYR A 68 14.47 -2.24 -9.74
CA TYR A 68 14.33 -2.98 -8.49
C TYR A 68 12.88 -3.47 -8.35
N HIS A 69 12.62 -4.75 -8.61
CA HIS A 69 11.30 -5.37 -8.69
C HIS A 69 11.30 -6.80 -8.11
N GLU A 70 10.15 -7.40 -7.90
CA GLU A 70 9.99 -8.72 -7.26
C GLU A 70 10.92 -9.82 -7.84
N HIS A 71 11.20 -9.79 -9.15
CA HIS A 71 12.02 -10.83 -9.80
C HIS A 71 13.54 -10.60 -9.67
N ASN A 72 14.00 -9.48 -9.10
CA ASN A 72 15.42 -9.19 -8.92
C ASN A 72 15.79 -8.72 -7.51
N LEU A 73 14.96 -8.99 -6.50
CA LEU A 73 15.11 -8.48 -5.12
C LEU A 73 16.50 -8.77 -4.53
N GLU A 74 17.01 -9.98 -4.70
CA GLU A 74 18.31 -10.36 -4.15
C GLU A 74 19.45 -9.58 -4.82
N TYR A 75 19.61 -9.72 -6.13
CA TYR A 75 20.67 -9.04 -6.87
C TYR A 75 20.52 -7.51 -6.88
N GLY A 76 19.31 -7.02 -7.10
CA GLY A 76 19.02 -5.59 -7.08
C GLY A 76 19.22 -4.99 -5.69
N GLY A 77 18.77 -5.68 -4.65
CA GLY A 77 18.94 -5.27 -3.25
C GLY A 77 20.40 -5.17 -2.84
N ASP A 78 21.23 -6.15 -3.19
CA ASP A 78 22.66 -6.15 -2.88
C ASP A 78 23.39 -4.99 -3.57
N LYS A 79 23.06 -4.70 -4.83
CA LYS A 79 23.56 -3.54 -5.56
C LYS A 79 23.18 -2.21 -4.88
N LEU A 80 21.92 -2.08 -4.43
CA LEU A 80 21.49 -0.88 -3.72
C LEU A 80 22.24 -0.72 -2.39
N LEU A 81 22.47 -1.81 -1.63
CA LEU A 81 23.27 -1.77 -0.41
C LEU A 81 24.71 -1.34 -0.67
N GLU A 82 25.36 -1.85 -1.71
CA GLU A 82 26.72 -1.43 -2.09
C GLU A 82 26.79 0.07 -2.39
N LEU A 83 25.81 0.60 -3.12
CA LEU A 83 25.72 2.04 -3.40
C LEU A 83 25.54 2.87 -2.12
N LEU A 84 24.65 2.43 -1.21
CA LEU A 84 24.43 3.10 0.08
C LEU A 84 25.69 3.09 0.94
N ARG A 85 26.42 1.95 1.02
CA ARG A 85 27.71 1.86 1.72
C ARG A 85 28.77 2.79 1.09
N ALA A 86 28.71 2.99 -0.23
CA ALA A 86 29.60 3.90 -0.95
C ALA A 86 29.19 5.40 -0.82
N GLY A 87 28.21 5.72 0.04
CA GLY A 87 27.78 7.10 0.28
C GLY A 87 26.78 7.63 -0.74
N LYS A 88 26.18 6.77 -1.60
CA LYS A 88 25.21 7.19 -2.61
C LYS A 88 23.78 7.24 -2.04
N ASN A 89 23.09 8.34 -2.24
CA ASN A 89 21.68 8.50 -1.88
C ASN A 89 20.79 7.85 -2.93
N ILE A 90 19.80 7.09 -2.47
CA ILE A 90 18.86 6.36 -3.34
C ILE A 90 17.43 6.75 -3.00
N ALA A 91 16.63 7.14 -3.99
CA ALA A 91 15.19 7.27 -3.88
C ALA A 91 14.54 5.97 -4.36
N LEU A 92 13.96 5.19 -3.44
CA LEU A 92 13.16 4.02 -3.77
C LEU A 92 11.72 4.46 -4.03
N VAL A 93 11.17 4.09 -5.19
CA VAL A 93 9.80 4.39 -5.61
C VAL A 93 9.09 3.10 -6.06
N SER A 94 7.77 3.03 -5.87
CA SER A 94 6.88 2.06 -6.51
C SER A 94 6.17 2.69 -7.71
N ASP A 95 5.43 1.89 -8.46
CA ASP A 95 4.66 2.37 -9.61
C ASP A 95 3.53 3.34 -9.17
N ALA A 96 2.96 3.13 -7.97
CA ALA A 96 1.91 3.98 -7.43
C ALA A 96 1.91 3.96 -5.88
N GLY A 97 1.93 5.12 -5.26
CA GLY A 97 1.82 5.26 -3.80
C GLY A 97 3.14 5.04 -3.06
N LEU A 98 3.06 4.42 -1.89
CA LEU A 98 4.19 4.19 -0.99
C LEU A 98 4.92 2.89 -1.35
N PRO A 99 6.23 2.91 -1.60
CA PRO A 99 7.00 1.67 -1.71
C PRO A 99 6.90 0.85 -0.41
N CYS A 100 7.11 -0.46 -0.49
CA CYS A 100 6.98 -1.43 0.61
C CYS A 100 5.54 -1.74 1.07
N ILE A 101 4.52 -1.06 0.58
CA ILE A 101 3.11 -1.31 0.93
C ILE A 101 2.41 -1.98 -0.24
N SER A 102 2.31 -3.30 -0.22
CA SER A 102 1.87 -4.16 -1.33
C SER A 102 2.78 -4.10 -2.58
N ASP A 103 3.96 -3.52 -2.44
CA ASP A 103 4.97 -3.27 -3.47
C ASP A 103 6.36 -3.70 -2.98
N PRO A 104 7.35 -3.87 -3.87
CA PRO A 104 8.72 -4.18 -3.50
C PRO A 104 9.35 -3.12 -2.58
N GLY A 105 10.30 -3.56 -1.72
CA GLY A 105 11.09 -2.63 -0.89
C GLY A 105 11.29 -3.05 0.56
N ALA A 106 10.39 -3.83 1.14
CA ALA A 106 10.48 -4.21 2.55
C ALA A 106 11.79 -4.96 2.88
N ASP A 107 12.28 -5.79 1.97
CA ASP A 107 13.54 -6.55 2.11
C ASP A 107 14.77 -5.65 2.11
N ILE A 108 14.88 -4.69 1.19
CA ILE A 108 16.02 -3.74 1.17
C ILE A 108 15.97 -2.82 2.38
N VAL A 109 14.80 -2.41 2.85
CA VAL A 109 14.64 -1.65 4.09
C VAL A 109 15.15 -2.45 5.29
N ALA A 110 14.74 -3.73 5.40
CA ALA A 110 15.19 -4.60 6.48
C ALA A 110 16.71 -4.78 6.48
N LYS A 111 17.32 -5.03 5.31
CA LYS A 111 18.78 -5.15 5.14
C LYS A 111 19.50 -3.84 5.49
N ALA A 112 19.03 -2.69 4.99
CA ALA A 112 19.61 -1.39 5.28
C ALA A 112 19.58 -1.07 6.79
N VAL A 113 18.45 -1.32 7.46
CA VAL A 113 18.30 -1.14 8.92
C VAL A 113 19.22 -2.10 9.69
N ALA A 114 19.38 -3.34 9.24
CA ALA A 114 20.30 -4.31 9.85
C ALA A 114 21.75 -3.81 9.84
N GLU A 115 22.16 -3.11 8.79
CA GLU A 115 23.48 -2.52 8.61
C GLU A 115 23.65 -1.10 9.19
N ASN A 116 22.65 -0.57 9.86
CA ASN A 116 22.61 0.81 10.39
C ASN A 116 22.71 1.89 9.30
N LEU A 117 22.30 1.58 8.07
CA LEU A 117 22.14 2.57 7.00
C LEU A 117 20.88 3.41 7.25
N SER A 118 20.93 4.69 6.87
CA SER A 118 19.81 5.59 7.08
C SER A 118 18.68 5.33 6.10
N VAL A 119 17.45 5.11 6.64
CA VAL A 119 16.22 4.96 5.86
C VAL A 119 15.26 6.09 6.22
N VAL A 120 14.84 6.88 5.24
CA VAL A 120 14.06 8.11 5.47
C VAL A 120 12.75 8.05 4.67
N PRO A 121 11.58 8.06 5.33
CA PRO A 121 10.30 8.11 4.64
C PRO A 121 10.04 9.51 4.08
N VAL A 122 9.53 9.55 2.86
CA VAL A 122 9.00 10.76 2.20
C VAL A 122 7.51 10.55 1.98
N PRO A 123 6.64 11.09 2.86
CA PRO A 123 5.19 10.90 2.79
C PRO A 123 4.59 11.38 1.47
N GLY A 124 3.47 10.81 1.10
CA GLY A 124 2.69 11.20 -0.07
C GLY A 124 1.43 10.37 -0.23
N ALA A 125 0.95 10.22 -1.45
CA ALA A 125 -0.30 9.55 -1.77
C ALA A 125 -0.34 8.09 -1.27
N ASN A 126 -1.49 7.69 -0.74
CA ASN A 126 -1.75 6.32 -0.29
C ASN A 126 -3.24 6.00 -0.45
N ALA A 127 -3.56 5.02 -1.29
CA ALA A 127 -4.94 4.69 -1.62
C ALA A 127 -5.74 4.16 -0.42
N ALA A 128 -5.11 3.33 0.44
CA ALA A 128 -5.77 2.73 1.60
C ALA A 128 -6.23 3.79 2.61
N LEU A 129 -5.35 4.72 2.98
CA LEU A 129 -5.68 5.78 3.92
C LEU A 129 -6.63 6.81 3.31
N SER A 130 -6.48 7.14 2.03
CA SER A 130 -7.40 8.05 1.32
C SER A 130 -8.82 7.46 1.28
N ALA A 131 -8.96 6.17 0.99
CA ALA A 131 -10.23 5.48 1.03
C ALA A 131 -10.81 5.42 2.46
N LEU A 132 -9.98 5.14 3.48
CA LEU A 132 -10.42 5.07 4.88
C LEU A 132 -11.01 6.41 5.35
N ILE A 133 -10.29 7.52 5.19
CA ILE A 133 -10.74 8.84 5.66
C ILE A 133 -11.98 9.35 4.93
N SER A 134 -12.23 8.85 3.71
CA SER A 134 -13.40 9.17 2.89
C SER A 134 -14.54 8.16 3.03
N SER A 135 -14.34 7.07 3.78
CA SER A 135 -15.33 5.98 3.88
C SER A 135 -16.55 6.34 4.71
N GLY A 136 -16.39 7.14 5.76
CA GLY A 136 -17.39 7.35 6.80
C GLY A 136 -17.43 6.24 7.88
N LEU A 137 -16.56 5.24 7.78
CA LEU A 137 -16.37 4.22 8.81
C LEU A 137 -15.38 4.68 9.89
N SER A 138 -15.27 3.93 10.99
CA SER A 138 -14.37 4.28 12.09
C SER A 138 -12.91 4.32 11.65
N THR A 139 -12.23 5.39 11.98
CA THR A 139 -10.79 5.58 11.76
C THR A 139 -9.96 5.43 13.05
N LEU A 140 -10.61 5.12 14.18
CA LEU A 140 -9.95 5.03 15.49
C LEU A 140 -8.97 3.84 15.56
N SER A 141 -9.39 2.72 15.01
CA SER A 141 -8.55 1.52 14.87
C SER A 141 -8.87 0.86 13.54
N PHE A 142 -7.84 0.51 12.79
CA PHE A 142 -8.00 -0.14 11.49
C PHE A 142 -6.83 -1.08 11.21
N THR A 143 -7.06 -2.04 10.33
CA THR A 143 -6.06 -2.97 9.83
C THR A 143 -5.99 -2.90 8.31
N PHE A 144 -4.77 -2.95 7.76
CA PHE A 144 -4.53 -3.05 6.33
C PHE A 144 -4.02 -4.45 6.00
N HIS A 145 -4.70 -5.13 5.08
CA HIS A 145 -4.44 -6.52 4.72
C HIS A 145 -3.86 -6.69 3.30
N GLY A 146 -3.76 -5.62 2.50
CA GLY A 146 -3.36 -5.72 1.10
C GLY A 146 -4.39 -6.48 0.27
N PHE A 147 -3.94 -7.39 -0.60
CA PHE A 147 -4.82 -8.21 -1.44
C PHE A 147 -5.21 -9.51 -0.75
N LEU A 148 -6.49 -9.85 -0.80
CA LEU A 148 -6.95 -11.19 -0.42
C LEU A 148 -6.37 -12.28 -1.35
N PRO A 149 -6.16 -13.51 -0.87
CA PRO A 149 -5.68 -14.62 -1.67
C PRO A 149 -6.49 -14.84 -2.96
N ARG A 150 -5.82 -15.21 -4.05
CA ARG A 150 -6.47 -15.42 -5.35
C ARG A 150 -7.37 -16.66 -5.35
N GLN A 151 -6.93 -17.74 -4.69
CA GLN A 151 -7.70 -18.97 -4.61
C GLN A 151 -8.89 -18.81 -3.67
N LYS A 152 -10.08 -19.25 -4.11
CA LYS A 152 -11.33 -19.11 -3.35
C LYS A 152 -11.25 -19.72 -1.94
N LYS A 153 -10.63 -20.90 -1.80
CA LYS A 153 -10.46 -21.56 -0.50
C LYS A 153 -9.67 -20.69 0.46
N ASP A 154 -8.53 -20.19 0.02
CA ASP A 154 -7.62 -19.41 0.86
C ASP A 154 -8.21 -18.00 1.15
N ARG A 155 -8.92 -17.41 0.19
CA ARG A 155 -9.66 -16.16 0.37
C ARG A 155 -10.74 -16.30 1.45
N LYS A 156 -11.51 -17.37 1.42
CA LYS A 156 -12.51 -17.65 2.47
C LYS A 156 -11.87 -17.85 3.83
N ALA A 157 -10.81 -18.64 3.92
CA ALA A 157 -10.08 -18.84 5.17
C ALA A 157 -9.51 -17.52 5.73
N ALA A 158 -8.98 -16.64 4.86
CA ALA A 158 -8.53 -15.32 5.27
C ALA A 158 -9.67 -14.44 5.80
N LEU A 159 -10.85 -14.49 5.19
CA LEU A 159 -12.04 -13.76 5.66
C LEU A 159 -12.58 -14.33 6.98
N GLU A 160 -12.60 -15.65 7.14
CA GLU A 160 -12.99 -16.33 8.39
C GLU A 160 -12.09 -15.94 9.56
N ALA A 161 -10.77 -15.81 9.32
CA ALA A 161 -9.80 -15.43 10.34
C ALA A 161 -10.04 -14.01 10.91
N ILE A 162 -10.69 -13.14 10.15
CA ILE A 162 -10.94 -11.74 10.52
C ILE A 162 -12.42 -11.43 10.78
N GLN A 163 -13.28 -12.41 10.73
CA GLN A 163 -14.74 -12.27 10.79
C GLN A 163 -15.21 -11.43 11.98
N TYR A 164 -14.58 -11.60 13.14
CA TYR A 164 -14.94 -10.95 14.40
C TYR A 164 -14.05 -9.76 14.77
N HIS A 165 -13.14 -9.35 13.88
CA HIS A 165 -12.30 -8.16 14.13
C HIS A 165 -13.18 -6.94 14.35
N LYS A 166 -12.85 -6.17 15.38
CA LYS A 166 -13.59 -4.96 15.79
C LYS A 166 -13.14 -3.71 15.03
N GLU A 167 -11.94 -3.77 14.44
CA GLU A 167 -11.33 -2.69 13.69
C GLU A 167 -11.90 -2.59 12.28
N THR A 168 -11.83 -1.41 11.69
CA THR A 168 -12.06 -1.24 10.26
C THR A 168 -10.97 -1.95 9.46
N MET A 169 -11.33 -2.70 8.44
CA MET A 169 -10.41 -3.51 7.65
C MET A 169 -10.31 -2.99 6.22
N ILE A 170 -9.09 -2.86 5.71
CA ILE A 170 -8.83 -2.28 4.39
C ILE A 170 -8.12 -3.30 3.51
N PHE A 171 -8.63 -3.46 2.28
CA PHE A 171 -8.07 -4.35 1.27
C PHE A 171 -7.94 -3.64 -0.07
N TYR A 172 -6.95 -4.04 -0.87
CA TYR A 172 -6.90 -3.75 -2.29
C TYR A 172 -7.61 -4.85 -3.07
N GLU A 173 -8.28 -4.49 -4.16
CA GLU A 173 -8.92 -5.49 -5.01
C GLU A 173 -8.90 -5.09 -6.50
N ALA A 174 -8.67 -6.09 -7.34
CA ALA A 174 -8.68 -5.94 -8.79
C ALA A 174 -10.11 -6.06 -9.34
N PRO A 175 -10.46 -5.35 -10.44
CA PRO A 175 -11.82 -5.32 -10.97
C PRO A 175 -12.37 -6.70 -11.32
N HIS A 176 -11.55 -7.56 -11.91
CA HIS A 176 -11.97 -8.91 -12.33
C HIS A 176 -12.21 -9.88 -11.16
N ARG A 177 -11.83 -9.52 -9.93
CA ARG A 177 -12.01 -10.33 -8.71
C ARG A 177 -13.13 -9.80 -7.82
N LEU A 178 -13.52 -8.53 -7.98
CA LEU A 178 -14.41 -7.82 -7.06
C LEU A 178 -15.71 -8.59 -6.76
N LYS A 179 -16.40 -9.09 -7.80
CA LYS A 179 -17.67 -9.82 -7.64
C LYS A 179 -17.52 -11.05 -6.74
N ASP A 180 -16.50 -11.84 -6.98
CA ASP A 180 -16.24 -13.05 -6.19
C ASP A 180 -15.83 -12.72 -4.76
N THR A 181 -15.01 -11.69 -4.57
CA THR A 181 -14.58 -11.22 -3.25
C THR A 181 -15.76 -10.72 -2.43
N LEU A 182 -16.66 -9.92 -3.02
CA LEU A 182 -17.86 -9.42 -2.33
C LEU A 182 -18.81 -10.55 -1.94
N ARG A 183 -19.03 -11.54 -2.82
CA ARG A 183 -19.87 -12.72 -2.49
C ARG A 183 -19.29 -13.55 -1.35
N ASP A 184 -17.97 -13.80 -1.37
CA ASP A 184 -17.33 -14.55 -0.30
C ASP A 184 -17.34 -13.75 1.02
N ALA A 185 -17.11 -12.42 0.97
CA ALA A 185 -17.20 -11.55 2.14
C ALA A 185 -18.63 -11.48 2.70
N GLN A 186 -19.67 -11.35 1.86
CA GLN A 186 -21.07 -11.39 2.26
C GLN A 186 -21.40 -12.69 3.02
N GLN A 187 -20.97 -13.83 2.48
CA GLN A 187 -21.22 -15.14 3.09
C GLN A 187 -20.58 -15.29 4.47
N ILE A 188 -19.40 -14.72 4.68
CA ILE A 188 -18.58 -14.94 5.88
C ILE A 188 -18.73 -13.81 6.89
N LEU A 189 -18.66 -12.56 6.45
CA LEU A 189 -18.74 -11.39 7.33
C LEU A 189 -20.18 -10.97 7.64
N GLY A 190 -21.16 -11.53 6.90
CA GLY A 190 -22.58 -11.24 7.06
C GLY A 190 -23.09 -10.15 6.13
N SER A 191 -24.32 -10.34 5.61
CA SER A 191 -24.98 -9.46 4.63
C SER A 191 -25.14 -8.01 5.10
N SER A 192 -25.33 -7.78 6.40
CA SER A 192 -25.52 -6.46 7.01
C SER A 192 -24.24 -5.69 7.30
N ARG A 193 -23.05 -6.33 7.13
CA ARG A 193 -21.76 -5.68 7.35
C ARG A 193 -21.60 -4.47 6.43
N GLN A 194 -21.30 -3.31 7.01
CA GLN A 194 -21.06 -2.10 6.24
C GLN A 194 -19.76 -2.20 5.46
N VAL A 195 -19.79 -1.77 4.21
CA VAL A 195 -18.64 -1.75 3.30
C VAL A 195 -18.63 -0.47 2.47
N VAL A 196 -17.44 -0.02 2.14
CA VAL A 196 -17.20 1.04 1.17
C VAL A 196 -16.28 0.51 0.08
N LEU A 197 -16.72 0.66 -1.17
CA LEU A 197 -15.93 0.38 -2.36
C LEU A 197 -15.42 1.71 -2.88
N ALA A 198 -14.13 2.01 -2.65
CA ALA A 198 -13.48 3.21 -3.19
C ALA A 198 -12.79 2.83 -4.50
N ARG A 199 -13.35 3.31 -5.61
CA ARG A 199 -12.89 3.01 -6.97
C ARG A 199 -12.08 4.16 -7.51
N GLU A 200 -10.96 3.86 -8.19
CA GLU A 200 -10.17 4.84 -8.96
C GLU A 200 -9.85 6.13 -8.14
N VAL A 201 -9.49 5.95 -6.88
CA VAL A 201 -9.22 7.05 -5.93
C VAL A 201 -8.21 8.04 -6.52
N THR A 202 -8.50 9.33 -6.47
CA THR A 202 -7.80 10.50 -7.04
C THR A 202 -7.86 10.61 -8.57
N LYS A 203 -8.37 9.59 -9.29
CA LYS A 203 -8.44 9.58 -10.75
C LYS A 203 -9.74 10.22 -11.27
N LYS A 204 -9.81 10.42 -12.59
CA LYS A 204 -10.98 11.04 -13.25
C LYS A 204 -12.31 10.35 -12.96
N PHE A 205 -12.30 9.04 -12.70
CA PHE A 205 -13.48 8.22 -12.45
C PHE A 205 -13.56 7.77 -11.00
N GLU A 206 -13.07 8.61 -10.07
CA GLU A 206 -13.21 8.37 -8.64
C GLU A 206 -14.66 8.19 -8.24
N GLU A 207 -14.93 7.11 -7.51
CA GLU A 207 -16.27 6.77 -7.05
C GLU A 207 -16.21 6.09 -5.68
N PHE A 208 -17.15 6.42 -4.81
CA PHE A 208 -17.33 5.77 -3.51
C PHE A 208 -18.72 5.19 -3.41
N VAL A 209 -18.83 3.85 -3.43
CA VAL A 209 -20.08 3.11 -3.22
C VAL A 209 -20.14 2.67 -1.76
N ARG A 210 -21.15 3.10 -1.02
CA ARG A 210 -21.31 2.86 0.42
C ARG A 210 -22.61 2.13 0.71
N GLY A 211 -22.57 1.13 1.56
CA GLY A 211 -23.74 0.34 1.94
C GLY A 211 -23.36 -0.92 2.70
N THR A 212 -24.28 -1.86 2.74
CA THR A 212 -24.07 -3.20 3.26
C THR A 212 -23.41 -4.11 2.23
N LEU A 213 -22.87 -5.23 2.66
CA LEU A 213 -22.34 -6.25 1.73
C LEU A 213 -23.40 -6.79 0.79
N ASP A 214 -24.67 -6.90 1.25
CA ASP A 214 -25.80 -7.29 0.39
C ASP A 214 -26.01 -6.30 -0.76
N GLU A 215 -26.06 -5.00 -0.43
CA GLU A 215 -26.20 -3.94 -1.42
C GLU A 215 -24.99 -3.86 -2.37
N ALA A 216 -23.78 -4.06 -1.84
CA ALA A 216 -22.54 -4.06 -2.64
C ALA A 216 -22.48 -5.22 -3.64
N VAL A 217 -22.97 -6.42 -3.27
CA VAL A 217 -23.09 -7.56 -4.18
C VAL A 217 -24.09 -7.24 -5.29
N ILE A 218 -25.27 -6.71 -4.94
CA ILE A 218 -26.30 -6.33 -5.94
C ILE A 218 -25.77 -5.25 -6.88
N TRP A 219 -25.09 -4.22 -6.35
CA TRP A 219 -24.45 -3.18 -7.16
C TRP A 219 -23.45 -3.78 -8.14
N ALA A 220 -22.53 -4.62 -7.65
CA ALA A 220 -21.51 -5.22 -8.48
C ALA A 220 -22.05 -6.13 -9.58
N GLU A 221 -23.20 -6.82 -9.36
CA GLU A 221 -23.86 -7.65 -10.38
C GLU A 221 -24.39 -6.82 -11.56
N ASN A 222 -24.88 -5.62 -11.28
CA ASN A 222 -25.55 -4.75 -12.24
C ASN A 222 -24.59 -3.77 -12.95
N GLU A 223 -23.34 -3.64 -12.45
CA GLU A 223 -22.36 -2.71 -12.99
C GLU A 223 -21.29 -3.39 -13.84
N GLU A 224 -20.75 -2.64 -14.80
CA GLU A 224 -19.52 -3.02 -15.51
C GLU A 224 -18.32 -2.64 -14.65
N ILE A 225 -17.72 -3.64 -14.01
CA ILE A 225 -16.62 -3.43 -13.07
C ILE A 225 -15.31 -3.13 -13.81
N ARG A 226 -14.82 -1.90 -13.63
CA ARG A 226 -13.54 -1.41 -14.19
C ARG A 226 -12.77 -0.63 -13.15
N GLY A 227 -11.45 -0.53 -13.35
CA GLY A 227 -10.56 0.24 -12.49
C GLY A 227 -10.16 -0.51 -11.22
N GLU A 228 -9.37 0.11 -10.39
CA GLU A 228 -8.82 -0.44 -9.15
C GLU A 228 -9.69 -0.07 -7.97
N PHE A 229 -9.77 -0.96 -6.99
CA PHE A 229 -10.63 -0.79 -5.81
C PHE A 229 -9.84 -0.85 -4.51
N VAL A 230 -10.24 -0.01 -3.57
CA VAL A 230 -9.97 -0.19 -2.15
C VAL A 230 -11.29 -0.56 -1.47
N LEU A 231 -11.31 -1.72 -0.80
CA LEU A 231 -12.46 -2.18 -0.01
C LEU A 231 -12.23 -1.80 1.43
N VAL A 232 -13.18 -1.12 2.05
CA VAL A 232 -13.14 -0.76 3.46
C VAL A 232 -14.33 -1.40 4.16
N PHE A 233 -14.09 -2.43 4.97
CA PHE A 233 -15.12 -3.11 5.74
C PHE A 233 -15.18 -2.56 7.16
N ALA A 234 -16.37 -2.33 7.68
CA ALA A 234 -16.57 -2.02 9.08
C ALA A 234 -16.16 -3.20 9.97
N GLY A 235 -15.70 -2.90 11.19
CA GLY A 235 -15.47 -3.92 12.22
C GLY A 235 -16.75 -4.67 12.59
N SER A 236 -16.60 -5.85 13.21
CA SER A 236 -17.72 -6.66 13.71
C SER A 236 -18.39 -6.00 14.90
N THR A 237 -19.71 -6.05 14.95
CA THR A 237 -20.49 -5.76 16.16
C THR A 237 -20.73 -7.03 17.00
N GLU A 238 -20.49 -8.21 16.43
CA GLU A 238 -20.67 -9.51 17.08
C GLU A 238 -19.44 -9.89 17.91
N GLU A 239 -19.65 -10.58 19.01
CA GLU A 239 -18.57 -11.17 19.81
C GLU A 239 -18.09 -12.47 19.19
N ASN A 240 -16.80 -12.76 19.34
CA ASN A 240 -16.25 -14.04 18.90
C ASN A 240 -16.76 -15.15 19.83
N PRO A 241 -17.46 -16.17 19.34
CA PRO A 241 -17.99 -17.26 20.17
C PRO A 241 -16.92 -17.99 21.01
N ILE A 242 -15.68 -18.04 20.51
CA ILE A 242 -14.55 -18.69 21.21
C ILE A 242 -14.14 -17.89 22.45
N ASP A 243 -14.32 -16.56 22.46
CA ASP A 243 -13.98 -15.73 23.61
C ASP A 243 -15.05 -15.80 24.71
N SER A 244 -16.29 -16.16 24.35
CA SER A 244 -17.39 -16.34 25.30
C SER A 244 -17.31 -17.64 26.10
N GLU A 245 -16.55 -18.65 25.63
CA GLU A 245 -16.38 -19.94 26.31
C GLU A 245 -15.26 -19.97 27.37
N LYS A 246 -14.47 -18.88 27.50
CA LYS A 246 -13.30 -18.83 28.42
C LYS A 246 -13.60 -18.38 29.85
N TRP A 247 -14.85 -18.29 30.28
CA TRP A 247 -15.23 -17.81 31.61
C TRP A 247 -15.88 -18.88 32.49
N TRP A 248 -15.29 -20.09 32.57
CA TRP A 248 -15.63 -21.10 33.64
C TRP A 248 -14.37 -21.81 34.10
#